data_b9914a707d6d1ad83ef6a9099c9f2505
#
_entry.id   b9914a707d6d1ad83ef6a9099c9f2505
#
_cell.length_a   1.000
_cell.length_b   1.000
_cell.length_c   1.000
_cell.angle_alpha   90.00
_cell.angle_beta   90.00
_cell.angle_gamma   90.00
#
_symmetry.space_group_name_H-M   'P 1'
#
loop_
_entity.id
_entity.type
_entity.pdbx_description
1 polymer ?
#
loop_
_entity_poly.entity_id
_entity_poly.type
_entity_poly.pdbx_seq_one_letter_code
_entity_poly.pdbx_strand_id
1 'polypeptide(L)'
;MMACFFVHKRIDTVVTYADIRAKRAEILKAEQEYIQRLRDTAKRLVSVYEDSLELPASQWRDINGKERPYVSILWNGHNTKPEDLRVELQDGVAFNLWTVVDDNPRQSASVKVGIQILLLDGDNLTISVDGYQVRTFSHVDTDAKINEVCEFIKDSILMSMNDVRFGKASLPKIEGWSRKKESFENL
;
A
#
# COMPACT_ATOMS: atom_id res chain seq x y z
N MET A 1 -28.62 -34.68 49.64
CA MET A 1 -27.66 -33.65 49.21
C MET A 1 -26.44 -34.39 48.64
N MET A 2 -26.38 -34.58 47.28
CA MET A 2 -25.24 -35.23 46.63
C MET A 2 -24.38 -34.12 45.99
N ALA A 3 -23.17 -33.98 46.50
CA ALA A 3 -22.20 -33.05 45.97
C ALA A 3 -21.49 -33.71 44.76
N CYS A 4 -21.77 -33.21 43.54
CA CYS A 4 -21.00 -33.55 42.35
C CYS A 4 -19.66 -32.84 42.37
N PHE A 5 -18.60 -33.60 42.67
CA PHE A 5 -17.21 -33.15 42.47
C PHE A 5 -16.91 -33.17 40.95
N PHE A 6 -16.91 -31.99 40.31
CA PHE A 6 -16.31 -31.82 38.99
C PHE A 6 -14.78 -31.84 39.13
N VAL A 7 -14.19 -32.99 38.87
CA VAL A 7 -12.75 -33.14 38.70
C VAL A 7 -12.38 -32.49 37.35
N HIS A 8 -11.88 -31.26 37.37
CA HIS A 8 -11.21 -30.66 36.24
C HIS A 8 -9.90 -31.41 35.98
N LYS A 9 -9.93 -32.38 35.08
CA LYS A 9 -8.74 -33.02 34.55
C LYS A 9 -7.96 -31.98 33.72
N ARG A 10 -6.98 -31.30 34.35
CA ARG A 10 -5.97 -30.57 33.61
C ARG A 10 -5.20 -31.60 32.77
N ILE A 11 -5.47 -31.60 31.47
CA ILE A 11 -4.62 -32.30 30.53
C ILE A 11 -3.42 -31.37 30.33
N ASP A 12 -2.36 -31.60 31.11
CA ASP A 12 -1.05 -30.99 30.87
C ASP A 12 -0.53 -31.60 29.57
N THR A 13 -0.92 -31.04 28.43
CA THR A 13 -0.35 -31.38 27.13
C THR A 13 1.07 -30.84 27.10
N VAL A 14 2.04 -31.73 27.28
CA VAL A 14 3.46 -31.41 27.14
C VAL A 14 3.69 -30.98 25.71
N VAL A 15 4.08 -29.71 25.47
CA VAL A 15 4.42 -29.19 24.13
C VAL A 15 5.66 -29.91 23.67
N THR A 16 5.57 -30.56 22.50
CA THR A 16 6.67 -31.29 21.87
C THR A 16 7.39 -30.42 20.83
N TYR A 17 8.60 -30.85 20.42
CA TYR A 17 9.30 -30.22 19.28
C TYR A 17 8.46 -30.27 17.98
N ALA A 18 7.71 -31.33 17.78
CA ALA A 18 6.82 -31.48 16.62
C ALA A 18 5.73 -30.40 16.61
N ASP A 19 5.15 -30.07 17.79
CA ASP A 19 4.13 -29.03 17.92
C ASP A 19 4.71 -27.64 17.60
N ILE A 20 5.92 -27.35 18.09
CA ILE A 20 6.62 -26.10 17.80
C ILE A 20 6.91 -25.96 16.29
N ARG A 21 7.36 -27.04 15.66
CA ARG A 21 7.64 -27.06 14.22
C ARG A 21 6.37 -26.88 13.38
N ALA A 22 5.29 -27.54 13.77
CA ALA A 22 3.99 -27.41 13.12
C ALA A 22 3.46 -25.96 13.22
N LYS A 23 3.55 -25.36 14.41
CA LYS A 23 3.14 -23.96 14.62
C LYS A 23 3.96 -22.97 13.81
N ARG A 24 5.28 -23.20 13.71
CA ARG A 24 6.13 -22.36 12.85
C ARG A 24 5.72 -22.45 11.37
N ALA A 25 5.42 -23.65 10.88
CA ALA A 25 4.98 -23.82 9.50
C ALA A 25 3.64 -23.12 9.22
N GLU A 26 2.70 -23.16 10.17
CA GLU A 26 1.43 -22.45 10.12
C GLU A 26 1.66 -20.91 10.05
N ILE A 27 2.53 -20.38 10.91
CA ILE A 27 2.87 -18.94 10.90
C ILE A 27 3.46 -18.53 9.56
N LEU A 28 4.45 -19.25 9.04
CA LEU A 28 5.07 -18.94 7.74
C LEU A 28 4.05 -18.94 6.60
N LYS A 29 3.10 -19.87 6.62
CA LYS A 29 2.03 -19.92 5.63
C LYS A 29 1.12 -18.69 5.74
N ALA A 30 0.71 -18.32 6.95
CA ALA A 30 -0.12 -17.13 7.19
C ALA A 30 0.58 -15.83 6.76
N GLU A 31 1.90 -15.71 7.02
CA GLU A 31 2.72 -14.58 6.55
C GLU A 31 2.74 -14.49 5.01
N GLN A 32 2.93 -15.61 4.33
CA GLN A 32 2.92 -15.65 2.86
C GLN A 32 1.54 -15.27 2.27
N GLU A 33 0.47 -15.78 2.85
CA GLU A 33 -0.90 -15.43 2.46
C GLU A 33 -1.17 -13.93 2.66
N TYR A 34 -0.72 -13.35 3.77
CA TYR A 34 -0.84 -11.91 4.03
C TYR A 34 -0.07 -11.07 3.01
N ILE A 35 1.18 -11.44 2.71
CA ILE A 35 2.01 -10.77 1.70
C ILE A 35 1.33 -10.80 0.32
N GLN A 36 0.79 -11.96 -0.06
CA GLN A 36 0.12 -12.10 -1.35
C GLN A 36 -1.15 -11.23 -1.41
N ARG A 37 -1.96 -11.23 -0.36
CA ARG A 37 -3.15 -10.38 -0.27
C ARG A 37 -2.82 -8.89 -0.40
N LEU A 38 -1.74 -8.41 0.21
CA LEU A 38 -1.30 -7.01 0.08
C LEU A 38 -0.90 -6.66 -1.35
N ARG A 39 -0.17 -7.54 -2.03
CA ARG A 39 0.21 -7.34 -3.44
C ARG A 39 -1.01 -7.33 -4.36
N ASP A 40 -1.93 -8.25 -4.16
CA ASP A 40 -3.17 -8.33 -4.94
C ASP A 40 -4.03 -7.08 -4.71
N THR A 41 -4.10 -6.58 -3.47
CA THR A 41 -4.79 -5.34 -3.14
C THR A 41 -4.12 -4.13 -3.81
N ALA A 42 -2.79 -4.03 -3.77
CA ALA A 42 -2.06 -2.96 -4.45
C ALA A 42 -2.28 -3.01 -5.97
N LYS A 43 -2.22 -4.19 -6.57
CA LYS A 43 -2.48 -4.39 -8.00
C LYS A 43 -3.89 -3.94 -8.39
N ARG A 44 -4.89 -4.39 -7.63
CA ARG A 44 -6.29 -4.03 -7.86
C ARG A 44 -6.50 -2.52 -7.70
N LEU A 45 -5.94 -1.93 -6.63
CA LEU A 45 -6.03 -0.50 -6.39
C LEU A 45 -5.50 0.32 -7.57
N VAL A 46 -4.31 -0.02 -8.07
CA VAL A 46 -3.69 0.71 -9.19
C VAL A 46 -4.49 0.56 -10.47
N SER A 47 -5.01 -0.64 -10.76
CA SER A 47 -5.87 -0.87 -11.93
C SER A 47 -7.16 -0.05 -11.86
N VAL A 48 -7.87 -0.10 -10.73
CA VAL A 48 -9.12 0.65 -10.54
C VAL A 48 -8.86 2.16 -10.52
N TYR A 49 -7.74 2.60 -9.94
CA TYR A 49 -7.34 4.01 -9.97
C TYR A 49 -7.11 4.49 -11.42
N GLU A 50 -6.36 3.74 -12.23
CA GLU A 50 -6.13 4.07 -13.63
C GLU A 50 -7.44 4.16 -14.42
N ASP A 51 -8.32 3.16 -14.26
CA ASP A 51 -9.65 3.13 -14.89
C ASP A 51 -10.51 4.33 -14.46
N SER A 52 -10.41 4.75 -13.20
CA SER A 52 -11.19 5.85 -12.62
C SER A 52 -10.77 7.26 -13.09
N LEU A 53 -9.62 7.38 -13.76
CA LEU A 53 -9.11 8.66 -14.26
C LEU A 53 -9.72 9.07 -15.61
N GLU A 54 -10.49 8.20 -16.27
CA GLU A 54 -11.08 8.46 -17.59
C GLU A 54 -10.05 9.01 -18.59
N LEU A 55 -8.90 8.35 -18.67
CA LEU A 55 -7.75 8.80 -19.46
C LEU A 55 -8.09 8.91 -20.95
N PRO A 56 -7.53 9.91 -21.67
CA PRO A 56 -7.85 10.15 -23.10
C PRO A 56 -7.33 9.02 -24.01
N ALA A 57 -6.34 8.26 -23.55
CA ALA A 57 -5.76 7.10 -24.25
C ALA A 57 -5.12 6.15 -23.24
N SER A 58 -4.75 4.95 -23.66
CA SER A 58 -4.03 3.99 -22.82
C SER A 58 -2.58 4.41 -22.52
N GLN A 59 -1.99 5.24 -23.39
CA GLN A 59 -0.62 5.72 -23.29
C GLN A 59 -0.50 7.13 -23.85
N TRP A 60 0.43 7.90 -23.32
CA TRP A 60 0.81 9.22 -23.86
C TRP A 60 2.20 9.16 -24.52
N ARG A 61 2.52 10.14 -25.35
CA ARG A 61 3.83 10.21 -26.01
C ARG A 61 4.70 11.28 -25.40
N ASP A 62 5.89 10.88 -24.94
CA ASP A 62 6.89 11.83 -24.44
C ASP A 62 7.52 12.67 -25.58
N ILE A 63 8.38 13.64 -25.23
CA ILE A 63 9.07 14.53 -26.16
C ILE A 63 9.89 13.79 -27.24
N ASN A 64 10.29 12.55 -26.94
CA ASN A 64 11.04 11.69 -27.86
C ASN A 64 10.12 10.80 -28.71
N GLY A 65 8.80 10.97 -28.61
CA GLY A 65 7.80 10.14 -29.28
C GLY A 65 7.63 8.75 -28.69
N LYS A 66 8.22 8.48 -27.52
CA LYS A 66 8.09 7.18 -26.84
C LYS A 66 6.76 7.10 -26.10
N GLU A 67 6.04 6.00 -26.29
CA GLU A 67 4.82 5.70 -25.57
C GLU A 67 5.10 5.36 -24.12
N ARG A 68 4.33 5.94 -23.20
CA ARG A 68 4.43 5.81 -21.77
C ARG A 68 3.05 5.66 -21.13
N PRO A 69 2.90 4.89 -20.05
CA PRO A 69 1.66 4.84 -19.31
C PRO A 69 1.40 6.17 -18.58
N TYR A 70 0.13 6.54 -18.43
CA TYR A 70 -0.27 7.69 -17.62
C TYR A 70 -0.06 7.48 -16.13
N VAL A 71 -0.22 6.24 -15.67
CA VAL A 71 -0.03 5.84 -14.28
C VAL A 71 1.14 4.88 -14.18
N SER A 72 2.02 5.10 -13.21
CA SER A 72 3.17 4.23 -12.95
C SER A 72 3.40 4.08 -11.46
N ILE A 73 3.86 2.90 -11.07
CA ILE A 73 4.33 2.64 -9.71
C ILE A 73 5.84 2.80 -9.69
N LEU A 74 6.33 3.59 -8.73
CA LEU A 74 7.75 3.75 -8.48
C LEU A 74 8.09 3.20 -7.10
N TRP A 75 9.08 2.35 -7.03
CA TRP A 75 9.69 1.92 -5.78
C TRP A 75 11.19 2.20 -5.83
N ASN A 76 11.71 2.92 -4.82
CA ASN A 76 13.09 3.41 -4.81
C ASN A 76 13.51 4.17 -6.09
N GLY A 77 12.58 4.91 -6.69
CA GLY A 77 12.83 5.70 -7.92
C GLY A 77 12.78 4.90 -9.22
N HIS A 78 12.52 3.62 -9.18
CA HIS A 78 12.42 2.75 -10.36
C HIS A 78 10.98 2.31 -10.60
N ASN A 79 10.60 2.23 -11.89
CA ASN A 79 9.32 1.65 -12.28
C ASN A 79 9.28 0.19 -11.83
N THR A 80 8.21 -0.16 -11.13
CA THR A 80 8.02 -1.46 -10.51
C THR A 80 6.61 -1.94 -10.77
N LYS A 81 6.42 -3.25 -10.85
CA LYS A 81 5.09 -3.84 -10.93
C LYS A 81 4.55 -4.09 -9.52
N PRO A 82 3.22 -4.10 -9.33
CA PRO A 82 2.62 -4.41 -8.02
C PRO A 82 3.11 -5.75 -7.44
N GLU A 83 3.33 -6.75 -8.30
CA GLU A 83 3.78 -8.08 -7.91
C GLU A 83 5.19 -8.09 -7.30
N ASP A 84 6.03 -7.12 -7.70
CA ASP A 84 7.43 -7.01 -7.28
C ASP A 84 7.62 -6.09 -6.08
N LEU A 85 6.53 -5.51 -5.55
CA LEU A 85 6.59 -4.63 -4.40
C LEU A 85 7.05 -5.39 -3.16
N ARG A 86 7.98 -4.77 -2.43
CA ARG A 86 8.39 -5.28 -1.12
C ARG A 86 7.27 -5.05 -0.11
N VAL A 87 6.92 -6.11 0.60
CA VAL A 87 5.94 -6.07 1.69
C VAL A 87 6.67 -6.27 3.01
N GLU A 88 6.37 -5.44 3.98
CA GLU A 88 6.82 -5.57 5.37
C GLU A 88 5.61 -5.94 6.24
N LEU A 89 5.75 -6.98 7.09
CA LEU A 89 4.61 -7.52 7.85
C LEU A 89 3.98 -6.49 8.79
N GLN A 90 4.76 -5.57 9.32
CA GLN A 90 4.28 -4.54 10.26
C GLN A 90 3.83 -3.26 9.55
N ASP A 91 4.51 -2.89 8.47
CA ASP A 91 4.32 -1.61 7.78
C ASP A 91 3.49 -1.74 6.49
N GLY A 92 3.16 -2.98 6.09
CA GLY A 92 2.40 -3.25 4.88
C GLY A 92 3.23 -3.10 3.61
N VAL A 93 2.64 -2.51 2.57
CA VAL A 93 3.30 -2.20 1.30
C VAL A 93 3.31 -0.70 1.04
N ALA A 94 4.46 -0.18 0.63
CA ALA A 94 4.61 1.23 0.30
C ALA A 94 5.25 1.41 -1.07
N PHE A 95 4.72 2.36 -1.84
CA PHE A 95 5.20 2.73 -3.17
C PHE A 95 4.82 4.18 -3.49
N ASN A 96 5.40 4.72 -4.55
CA ASN A 96 4.97 6.01 -5.09
C ASN A 96 4.07 5.76 -6.31
N LEU A 97 2.94 6.41 -6.32
CA LEU A 97 2.05 6.49 -7.47
C LEU A 97 2.43 7.74 -8.27
N TRP A 98 2.77 7.56 -9.53
CA TRP A 98 3.09 8.65 -10.45
C TRP A 98 2.01 8.74 -11.50
N THR A 99 1.35 9.90 -11.57
CA THR A 99 0.26 10.17 -12.51
C THR A 99 0.63 11.34 -13.40
N VAL A 100 0.55 11.16 -14.70
CA VAL A 100 0.71 12.25 -15.69
C VAL A 100 -0.58 13.05 -15.74
N VAL A 101 -0.49 14.35 -15.45
CA VAL A 101 -1.64 15.28 -15.39
C VAL A 101 -1.67 16.27 -16.53
N ASP A 102 -0.57 16.38 -17.28
CA ASP A 102 -0.48 17.12 -18.55
C ASP A 102 0.40 16.31 -19.51
N ASP A 103 -0.19 15.83 -20.58
CA ASP A 103 0.45 14.97 -21.57
C ASP A 103 1.00 15.74 -22.77
N ASN A 104 1.08 17.07 -22.68
CA ASN A 104 1.71 17.89 -23.72
C ASN A 104 3.19 17.47 -23.86
N PRO A 105 3.63 16.92 -25.01
CA PRO A 105 5.00 16.40 -25.17
C PRO A 105 6.10 17.42 -24.89
N ARG A 106 5.80 18.72 -25.05
CA ARG A 106 6.78 19.80 -24.84
C ARG A 106 6.82 20.30 -23.40
N GLN A 107 5.77 20.05 -22.63
CA GLN A 107 5.62 20.60 -21.26
C GLN A 107 4.82 19.64 -20.38
N SER A 108 5.13 18.36 -20.46
CA SER A 108 4.43 17.36 -19.64
C SER A 108 4.59 17.64 -18.15
N ALA A 109 3.51 17.46 -17.41
CA ALA A 109 3.50 17.54 -15.97
C ALA A 109 3.02 16.23 -15.36
N SER A 110 3.55 15.89 -14.20
CA SER A 110 3.17 14.72 -13.45
C SER A 110 3.14 15.01 -11.96
N VAL A 111 2.28 14.29 -11.25
CA VAL A 111 2.20 14.32 -9.79
C VAL A 111 2.68 12.97 -9.26
N LYS A 112 3.46 13.01 -8.20
CA LYS A 112 3.95 11.84 -7.48
C LYS A 112 3.47 11.89 -6.05
N VAL A 113 2.77 10.86 -5.61
CA VAL A 113 2.31 10.71 -4.22
C VAL A 113 2.79 9.39 -3.64
N GLY A 114 3.19 9.40 -2.38
CA GLY A 114 3.53 8.21 -1.62
C GLY A 114 2.26 7.52 -1.13
N ILE A 115 2.12 6.24 -1.43
CA ILE A 115 1.01 5.40 -0.97
C ILE A 115 1.57 4.34 -0.04
N GLN A 116 0.95 4.19 1.12
CA GLN A 116 1.20 3.05 2.02
C GLN A 116 -0.11 2.33 2.27
N ILE A 117 -0.11 1.02 2.14
CA ILE A 117 -1.26 0.13 2.28
C ILE A 117 -0.98 -0.84 3.42
N LEU A 118 -1.90 -0.91 4.38
CA LEU A 118 -1.88 -1.87 5.47
C LEU A 118 -3.23 -2.57 5.54
N LEU A 119 -3.22 -3.91 5.52
CA LEU A 119 -4.40 -4.72 5.78
C LEU A 119 -4.49 -5.00 7.29
N LEU A 120 -5.63 -4.64 7.85
CA LEU A 120 -6.00 -4.97 9.22
C LEU A 120 -6.92 -6.19 9.26
N ASP A 121 -7.25 -6.65 10.47
CA ASP A 121 -8.19 -7.74 10.66
C ASP A 121 -9.56 -7.45 10.01
N GLY A 122 -10.19 -8.49 9.44
CA GLY A 122 -11.54 -8.40 8.89
C GLY A 122 -11.65 -7.64 7.57
N ASP A 123 -10.64 -7.71 6.69
CA ASP A 123 -10.60 -7.06 5.37
C ASP A 123 -10.68 -5.53 5.41
N ASN A 124 -10.24 -4.96 6.53
CA ASN A 124 -10.09 -3.52 6.66
C ASN A 124 -8.75 -3.07 6.04
N LEU A 125 -8.82 -2.02 5.24
CA LEU A 125 -7.69 -1.45 4.53
C LEU A 125 -7.38 -0.06 5.07
N THR A 126 -6.18 0.13 5.59
CA THR A 126 -5.69 1.46 5.92
C THR A 126 -4.79 1.95 4.80
N ILE A 127 -5.12 3.12 4.28
CA ILE A 127 -4.33 3.84 3.26
C ILE A 127 -3.76 5.09 3.89
N SER A 128 -2.47 5.29 3.69
CA SER A 128 -1.79 6.56 3.97
C SER A 128 -1.31 7.17 2.67
N VAL A 129 -1.59 8.45 2.46
CA VAL A 129 -1.12 9.24 1.32
C VAL A 129 -0.11 10.27 1.82
N ASP A 130 1.12 10.23 1.27
CA ASP A 130 2.27 11.07 1.66
C ASP A 130 2.57 11.08 3.17
N GLY A 131 2.11 10.07 3.91
CA GLY A 131 2.30 9.97 5.35
C GLY A 131 1.45 10.91 6.22
N TYR A 132 0.64 11.79 5.61
CA TYR A 132 -0.17 12.79 6.32
C TYR A 132 -1.65 12.47 6.34
N GLN A 133 -2.18 12.02 5.22
CA GLN A 133 -3.59 11.68 5.10
C GLN A 133 -3.73 10.18 5.31
N VAL A 134 -4.39 9.79 6.39
CA VAL A 134 -4.60 8.38 6.74
C VAL A 134 -6.09 8.12 6.86
N ARG A 135 -6.57 7.08 6.19
CA ARG A 135 -7.97 6.64 6.28
C ARG A 135 -8.07 5.12 6.27
N THR A 136 -8.97 4.61 7.09
CA THR A 136 -9.32 3.18 7.11
C THR A 136 -10.66 2.97 6.42
N PHE A 137 -10.69 1.99 5.53
CA PHE A 137 -11.86 1.54 4.78
C PHE A 137 -12.21 0.12 5.21
N SER A 138 -13.49 -0.12 5.47
CA SER A 138 -13.98 -1.44 5.87
C SER A 138 -14.47 -2.21 4.64
N HIS A 139 -14.22 -3.52 4.65
CA HIS A 139 -14.75 -4.45 3.64
C HIS A 139 -14.38 -4.08 2.19
N VAL A 140 -13.08 -3.91 1.92
CA VAL A 140 -12.55 -3.54 0.58
C VAL A 140 -12.47 -4.74 -0.39
N ASP A 141 -13.45 -5.62 -0.33
CA ASP A 141 -13.60 -6.80 -1.17
C ASP A 141 -14.28 -6.48 -2.52
N THR A 142 -15.01 -5.37 -2.60
CA THR A 142 -15.77 -4.96 -3.79
C THR A 142 -15.07 -3.83 -4.56
N ASP A 143 -15.32 -3.71 -5.87
CA ASP A 143 -14.81 -2.62 -6.69
C ASP A 143 -15.37 -1.26 -6.26
N ALA A 144 -16.61 -1.21 -5.78
CA ALA A 144 -17.20 0.00 -5.24
C ALA A 144 -16.39 0.56 -4.05
N LYS A 145 -15.90 -0.32 -3.17
CA LYS A 145 -15.07 0.08 -2.03
C LYS A 145 -13.65 0.50 -2.46
N ILE A 146 -13.07 -0.18 -3.43
CA ILE A 146 -11.80 0.24 -4.01
C ILE A 146 -11.94 1.60 -4.71
N ASN A 147 -13.07 1.88 -5.38
CA ASN A 147 -13.35 3.21 -5.94
C ASN A 147 -13.39 4.30 -4.85
N GLU A 148 -13.99 4.04 -3.67
CA GLU A 148 -13.93 5.01 -2.55
C GLU A 148 -12.48 5.31 -2.12
N VAL A 149 -11.60 4.32 -2.16
CA VAL A 149 -10.16 4.50 -1.89
C VAL A 149 -9.52 5.33 -3.00
N CYS A 150 -9.84 5.06 -4.26
CA CYS A 150 -9.33 5.84 -5.39
C CYS A 150 -9.76 7.31 -5.32
N GLU A 151 -11.02 7.60 -4.96
CA GLU A 151 -11.48 8.97 -4.75
C GLU A 151 -10.68 9.66 -3.63
N PHE A 152 -10.44 8.97 -2.51
CA PHE A 152 -9.60 9.52 -1.44
C PHE A 152 -8.17 9.86 -1.91
N ILE A 153 -7.57 9.03 -2.76
CA ILE A 153 -6.25 9.29 -3.35
C ILE A 153 -6.31 10.51 -4.28
N LYS A 154 -7.33 10.60 -5.15
CA LYS A 154 -7.53 11.73 -6.07
C LYS A 154 -7.72 13.05 -5.32
N ASP A 155 -8.53 13.05 -4.29
CA ASP A 155 -8.74 14.22 -3.42
C ASP A 155 -7.43 14.66 -2.76
N SER A 156 -6.62 13.70 -2.29
CA SER A 156 -5.31 13.96 -1.69
C SER A 156 -4.35 14.59 -2.69
N ILE A 157 -4.35 14.12 -3.95
CA ILE A 157 -3.56 14.70 -5.04
C ILE A 157 -3.99 16.13 -5.31
N LEU A 158 -5.30 16.38 -5.44
CA LEU A 158 -5.83 17.72 -5.69
C LEU A 158 -5.50 18.71 -4.56
N MET A 159 -5.59 18.25 -3.30
CA MET A 159 -5.18 19.05 -2.15
C MET A 159 -3.68 19.40 -2.21
N SER A 160 -2.83 18.42 -2.49
CA SER A 160 -1.38 18.63 -2.62
C SER A 160 -1.04 19.62 -3.74
N MET A 161 -1.71 19.53 -4.88
CA MET A 161 -1.52 20.47 -6.00
C MET A 161 -1.95 21.90 -5.63
N ASN A 162 -3.03 22.05 -4.86
CA ASN A 162 -3.49 23.36 -4.40
C ASN A 162 -2.52 24.01 -3.41
N ASP A 163 -1.98 23.23 -2.47
CA ASP A 163 -1.04 23.71 -1.48
C ASP A 163 0.28 24.20 -2.11
N VAL A 164 0.78 23.51 -3.12
CA VAL A 164 1.95 23.93 -3.90
C VAL A 164 1.66 25.22 -4.68
N ARG A 165 0.50 25.32 -5.33
CA ARG A 165 0.12 26.45 -6.18
C ARG A 165 -0.03 27.75 -5.40
N PHE A 166 -0.46 27.67 -4.13
CA PHE A 166 -0.66 28.84 -3.28
C PHE A 166 0.48 29.12 -2.29
N GLY A 167 1.62 28.43 -2.44
CA GLY A 167 2.80 28.65 -1.61
C GLY A 167 2.59 28.33 -0.12
N LYS A 168 1.56 27.56 0.22
CA LYS A 168 1.22 27.18 1.60
C LYS A 168 2.02 26.00 2.12
N ALA A 169 2.58 25.19 1.22
CA ALA A 169 3.49 24.10 1.57
C ALA A 169 4.78 24.26 0.76
N SER A 170 5.93 24.25 1.43
CA SER A 170 7.14 23.76 0.77
C SER A 170 6.82 22.33 0.33
N LEU A 171 7.13 21.97 -0.93
CA LEU A 171 7.05 20.59 -1.42
C LEU A 171 7.44 19.66 -0.28
N PRO A 172 6.61 18.68 0.09
CA PRO A 172 6.99 17.74 1.13
C PRO A 172 8.29 17.10 0.68
N LYS A 173 9.39 17.52 1.30
CA LYS A 173 10.64 16.81 1.19
C LYS A 173 10.33 15.44 1.76
N ILE A 174 10.47 14.41 0.95
CA ILE A 174 10.39 13.02 1.36
C ILE A 174 11.63 12.74 2.24
N GLU A 175 11.75 13.42 3.36
CA GLU A 175 12.87 13.26 4.32
C GLU A 175 12.62 12.10 5.30
N GLY A 176 11.41 11.57 5.37
CA GLY A 176 11.08 10.49 6.30
C GLY A 176 11.69 9.13 5.95
N TRP A 177 12.03 8.89 4.69
CA TRP A 177 12.55 7.60 4.22
C TRP A 177 14.09 7.53 4.20
N SER A 178 14.79 8.69 4.20
CA SER A 178 16.26 8.73 4.24
C SER A 178 16.83 8.59 5.65
N ARG A 179 16.12 8.99 6.69
CA ARG A 179 16.67 9.03 8.06
C ARG A 179 16.84 7.68 8.74
N LYS A 180 16.14 6.64 8.30
CA LYS A 180 16.33 5.28 8.85
C LYS A 180 17.58 4.57 8.32
N LYS A 181 18.24 5.07 7.26
CA LYS A 181 19.47 4.46 6.72
C LYS A 181 20.74 4.91 7.43
N GLU A 182 20.76 6.10 8.03
CA GLU A 182 21.97 6.62 8.67
C GLU A 182 22.25 6.09 10.08
N SER A 183 21.28 5.41 10.71
CA SER A 183 21.46 4.90 12.09
C SER A 183 22.02 3.47 12.17
N PHE A 184 22.30 2.81 11.05
CA PHE A 184 22.84 1.44 11.02
C PHE A 184 24.29 1.31 10.55
N GLU A 185 24.98 2.41 10.18
CA GLU A 185 26.37 2.36 9.73
C GLU A 185 27.40 2.70 10.82
N ASN A 186 26.99 2.91 12.07
CA ASN A 186 27.89 3.18 13.19
C ASN A 186 27.66 2.25 14.40
N LEU A 187 27.62 0.93 14.17
CA LEU A 187 27.81 -0.08 15.22
C LEU A 187 28.76 -1.16 14.76
#